data_1ff477c1add3574f6c0c7ed43063967e
#
_entry.id   1ff477c1add3574f6c0c7ed43063967e
#
_cell.length_a   1.000
_cell.length_b   1.000
_cell.length_c   1.000
_cell.angle_alpha   90.00
_cell.angle_beta   90.00
_cell.angle_gamma   90.00
#
_symmetry.space_group_name_H-M   'P 1'
#
loop_
_entity.id
_entity.type
_entity.pdbx_description
1 polymer ?
#
loop_
_entity_poly.entity_id
_entity_poly.type
_entity_poly.pdbx_seq_one_letter_code
_entity_poly.pdbx_strand_id
1 'polypeptide(L)'
;MTLGVLPSATLDRMRDPGAPVDLYRLLEAAGEPELIDREIPGNAEILELGCGSGRITHPLVALGRRVVAVDFNPEMLDLIEGAETVLSRIEDLDLGRTFGGVLLMSTLINAPEDARLALLRSVRRHLAPNGVALIERYDPEIGNDPTPTERHLGAVTIRVSEISRNAVRIYQTIDYDGGTHGHWQIRIDGRHVVNDDEMLASLAEAGLRLMRWIDPQRRWLAAALL
;
A
#
# COMPACT_ATOMS: atom_id res chain seq x y z
N MET A 1 14.86 8.35 -25.83
CA MET A 1 14.22 7.61 -24.73
C MET A 1 12.90 8.32 -24.43
N THR A 2 11.78 7.65 -24.67
CA THR A 2 10.46 8.24 -24.55
C THR A 2 10.08 8.21 -23.06
N LEU A 3 9.92 9.38 -22.45
CA LEU A 3 9.31 9.50 -21.12
C LEU A 3 7.91 8.89 -21.16
N GLY A 4 7.75 7.74 -20.51
CA GLY A 4 6.44 7.13 -20.31
C GLY A 4 5.68 7.92 -19.25
N VAL A 5 4.84 8.87 -19.66
CA VAL A 5 3.90 9.52 -18.75
C VAL A 5 2.78 8.53 -18.46
N LEU A 6 2.75 7.98 -17.27
CA LEU A 6 1.64 7.15 -16.82
C LEU A 6 0.47 8.07 -16.41
N PRO A 7 -0.73 7.82 -16.91
CA PRO A 7 -1.88 8.63 -16.57
C PRO A 7 -2.33 8.41 -15.11
N SER A 8 -2.95 9.42 -14.52
CA SER A 8 -3.51 9.52 -13.17
C SER A 8 -4.19 8.23 -12.66
N ALA A 9 -3.76 7.74 -11.50
CA ALA A 9 -4.27 6.52 -10.90
C ALA A 9 -5.58 6.76 -10.14
N THR A 10 -6.70 6.60 -10.80
CA THR A 10 -7.90 6.08 -10.14
C THR A 10 -7.72 4.58 -9.91
N LEU A 11 -8.46 3.95 -9.00
CA LEU A 11 -8.43 2.49 -8.81
C LEU A 11 -8.62 1.71 -10.13
N ASP A 12 -9.37 2.26 -11.09
CA ASP A 12 -9.49 1.68 -12.43
C ASP A 12 -8.17 1.65 -13.22
N ARG A 13 -7.22 2.51 -12.88
CA ARG A 13 -5.90 2.56 -13.52
C ARG A 13 -4.80 1.86 -12.71
N MET A 14 -5.00 1.58 -11.43
CA MET A 14 -4.23 0.55 -10.72
C MET A 14 -4.52 -0.86 -11.27
N ARG A 15 -5.54 -0.96 -12.11
CA ARG A 15 -5.95 -2.14 -12.91
C ARG A 15 -5.20 -2.25 -14.23
N ASP A 16 -4.36 -1.29 -14.56
CA ASP A 16 -3.58 -1.33 -15.79
C ASP A 16 -2.44 -2.35 -15.60
N PRO A 17 -2.41 -3.44 -16.37
CA PRO A 17 -1.26 -4.35 -16.41
C PRO A 17 0.05 -3.66 -16.82
N GLY A 18 -0.01 -2.40 -17.22
CA GLY A 18 1.15 -1.53 -17.51
C GLY A 18 1.77 -0.83 -16.30
N ALA A 19 1.49 -1.23 -15.06
CA ALA A 19 2.30 -0.76 -13.93
C ALA A 19 3.78 -1.07 -14.22
N PRO A 20 4.71 -0.08 -14.04
CA PRO A 20 6.09 -0.26 -14.46
C PRO A 20 6.80 -1.26 -13.54
N VAL A 21 6.68 -2.54 -13.86
CA VAL A 21 7.30 -3.65 -13.11
C VAL A 21 8.78 -3.37 -12.90
N ASP A 22 9.47 -2.86 -13.93
CA ASP A 22 10.89 -2.51 -13.86
C ASP A 22 11.19 -1.44 -12.81
N LEU A 23 10.29 -0.48 -12.58
CA LEU A 23 10.43 0.48 -11.48
C LEU A 23 10.23 -0.21 -10.14
N TYR A 24 9.12 -0.95 -9.99
CA TYR A 24 8.77 -1.56 -8.69
C TYR A 24 9.84 -2.54 -8.20
N ARG A 25 10.52 -3.25 -9.11
CA ARG A 25 11.66 -4.14 -8.77
C ARG A 25 12.85 -3.42 -8.13
N LEU A 26 13.00 -2.11 -8.36
CA LEU A 26 14.12 -1.31 -7.84
C LEU A 26 13.81 -0.67 -6.49
N LEU A 27 12.53 -0.64 -6.09
CA LEU A 27 12.12 0.01 -4.85
C LEU A 27 12.40 -0.90 -3.66
N GLU A 28 13.16 -0.39 -2.70
CA GLU A 28 13.45 -1.07 -1.44
C GLU A 28 12.52 -0.62 -0.32
N ALA A 29 12.38 -1.43 0.71
CA ALA A 29 11.68 -1.06 1.93
C ALA A 29 12.48 0.00 2.72
N ALA A 30 11.78 0.82 3.49
CA ALA A 30 12.36 1.90 4.28
C ALA A 30 11.91 1.83 5.76
N GLY A 31 12.01 0.62 6.36
CA GLY A 31 11.66 0.37 7.76
C GLY A 31 10.25 -0.18 7.99
N GLU A 32 9.47 -0.35 6.92
CA GLU A 32 8.13 -0.95 7.03
C GLU A 32 8.19 -2.42 7.50
N PRO A 33 9.11 -3.29 7.02
CA PRO A 33 9.16 -4.68 7.48
C PRO A 33 9.42 -4.81 8.98
N GLU A 34 10.30 -4.00 9.57
CA GLU A 34 10.60 -3.98 11.00
C GLU A 34 9.41 -3.46 11.82
N LEU A 35 8.68 -2.48 11.27
CA LEU A 35 7.44 -2.02 11.88
C LEU A 35 6.41 -3.16 11.90
N ILE A 36 6.20 -3.84 10.78
CA ILE A 36 5.24 -4.93 10.64
C ILE A 36 5.61 -6.08 11.57
N ASP A 37 6.89 -6.46 11.61
CA ASP A 37 7.39 -7.55 12.46
C ASP A 37 7.14 -7.28 13.94
N ARG A 38 7.28 -6.04 14.38
CA ARG A 38 7.00 -5.60 15.76
C ARG A 38 5.50 -5.60 16.08
N GLU A 39 4.66 -5.21 15.13
CA GLU A 39 3.23 -4.99 15.35
C GLU A 39 2.39 -6.27 15.25
N ILE A 40 2.84 -7.25 14.47
CA ILE A 40 2.14 -8.52 14.26
C ILE A 40 2.80 -9.63 15.09
N PRO A 41 2.04 -10.45 15.86
CA PRO A 41 2.61 -11.54 16.64
C PRO A 41 3.55 -12.44 15.82
N GLY A 42 4.73 -12.77 16.36
CA GLY A 42 5.82 -13.41 15.63
C GLY A 42 5.50 -14.76 14.99
N ASN A 43 4.54 -15.51 15.54
CA ASN A 43 4.07 -16.79 14.98
C ASN A 43 2.89 -16.67 14.01
N ALA A 44 2.35 -15.46 13.83
CA ALA A 44 1.21 -15.24 12.96
C ALA A 44 1.60 -15.30 11.48
N GLU A 45 0.77 -15.93 10.67
CA GLU A 45 0.85 -15.85 9.22
C GLU A 45 0.30 -14.50 8.76
N ILE A 46 0.93 -13.92 7.76
CA ILE A 46 0.64 -12.58 7.24
C ILE A 46 0.02 -12.70 5.84
N LEU A 47 -1.08 -12.01 5.62
CA LEU A 47 -1.65 -11.78 4.30
C LEU A 47 -1.27 -10.37 3.83
N GLU A 48 -0.53 -10.26 2.74
CA GLU A 48 -0.18 -8.97 2.12
C GLU A 48 -1.08 -8.72 0.91
N LEU A 49 -1.90 -7.68 0.98
CA LEU A 49 -2.85 -7.30 -0.05
C LEU A 49 -2.22 -6.23 -0.97
N GLY A 50 -1.97 -6.60 -2.23
CA GLY A 50 -1.27 -5.74 -3.20
C GLY A 50 0.24 -5.75 -2.97
N CYS A 51 0.87 -6.94 -3.01
CA CYS A 51 2.29 -7.12 -2.71
C CYS A 51 3.25 -6.50 -3.74
N GLY A 52 2.75 -6.23 -4.96
CA GLY A 52 3.60 -5.78 -6.05
C GLY A 52 4.77 -6.73 -6.29
N SER A 53 5.96 -6.19 -6.51
CA SER A 53 7.20 -6.94 -6.75
C SER A 53 7.86 -7.54 -5.50
N GLY A 54 7.19 -7.49 -4.34
CA GLY A 54 7.72 -8.08 -3.10
C GLY A 54 8.58 -7.15 -2.24
N ARG A 55 8.48 -5.85 -2.43
CA ARG A 55 9.21 -4.84 -1.65
C ARG A 55 9.10 -5.05 -0.13
N ILE A 56 7.96 -5.52 0.32
CA ILE A 56 7.68 -5.83 1.72
C ILE A 56 7.71 -7.35 1.97
N THR A 57 7.18 -8.15 1.05
CA THR A 57 7.17 -9.61 1.14
C THR A 57 8.55 -10.19 1.43
N HIS A 58 9.55 -9.86 0.60
CA HIS A 58 10.89 -10.45 0.71
C HIS A 58 11.59 -10.15 2.03
N PRO A 59 11.63 -8.90 2.53
CA PRO A 59 12.20 -8.64 3.85
C PRO A 59 11.44 -9.36 4.98
N LEU A 60 10.11 -9.47 4.93
CA LEU A 60 9.35 -10.22 5.92
C LEU A 60 9.70 -11.71 5.89
N VAL A 61 9.85 -12.31 4.71
CA VAL A 61 10.31 -13.70 4.56
C VAL A 61 11.73 -13.85 5.12
N ALA A 62 12.62 -12.89 4.87
CA ALA A 62 13.98 -12.90 5.42
C ALA A 62 14.01 -12.80 6.95
N LEU A 63 13.02 -12.14 7.55
CA LEU A 63 12.78 -12.12 9.03
C LEU A 63 12.15 -13.42 9.57
N GLY A 64 11.92 -14.41 8.70
CA GLY A 64 11.32 -15.70 9.07
C GLY A 64 9.79 -15.69 9.16
N ARG A 65 9.12 -14.65 8.61
CA ARG A 65 7.66 -14.59 8.59
C ARG A 65 7.09 -15.44 7.46
N ARG A 66 5.94 -16.05 7.72
CA ARG A 66 5.14 -16.73 6.69
C ARG A 66 4.21 -15.70 6.06
N VAL A 67 4.36 -15.50 4.75
CA VAL A 67 3.59 -14.50 4.00
C VAL A 67 2.81 -15.16 2.87
N VAL A 68 1.56 -14.76 2.72
CA VAL A 68 0.75 -14.99 1.52
C VAL A 68 0.63 -13.65 0.81
N ALA A 69 1.19 -13.57 -0.38
CA ALA A 69 1.34 -12.37 -1.19
C ALA A 69 0.28 -12.34 -2.29
N VAL A 70 -0.59 -11.32 -2.28
CA VAL A 70 -1.68 -11.17 -3.24
C VAL A 70 -1.42 -9.99 -4.15
N ASP A 71 -1.51 -10.20 -5.44
CA ASP A 71 -1.55 -9.11 -6.42
C ASP A 71 -2.45 -9.50 -7.61
N PHE A 72 -2.92 -8.51 -8.35
CA PHE A 72 -3.72 -8.73 -9.56
C PHE A 72 -2.85 -8.84 -10.83
N ASN A 73 -1.58 -8.43 -10.75
CA ASN A 73 -0.64 -8.46 -11.86
C ASN A 73 0.26 -9.71 -11.77
N PRO A 74 0.13 -10.67 -12.72
CA PRO A 74 0.94 -11.88 -12.70
C PRO A 74 2.44 -11.60 -12.83
N GLU A 75 2.86 -10.57 -13.58
CA GLU A 75 4.28 -10.21 -13.72
C GLU A 75 4.90 -9.74 -12.39
N MET A 76 4.10 -9.16 -11.48
CA MET A 76 4.53 -8.83 -10.12
C MET A 76 4.72 -10.11 -9.30
N LEU A 77 3.76 -11.03 -9.37
CA LEU A 77 3.81 -12.29 -8.63
C LEU A 77 4.95 -13.20 -9.08
N ASP A 78 5.34 -13.16 -10.35
CA ASP A 78 6.48 -13.90 -10.88
C ASP A 78 7.83 -13.48 -10.24
N LEU A 79 7.87 -12.33 -9.57
CA LEU A 79 9.04 -11.83 -8.85
C LEU A 79 9.07 -12.26 -7.39
N ILE A 80 7.98 -12.82 -6.86
CA ILE A 80 7.88 -13.16 -5.44
C ILE A 80 8.62 -14.47 -5.16
N GLU A 81 9.53 -14.42 -4.20
CA GLU A 81 10.29 -15.56 -3.72
C GLU A 81 10.00 -15.85 -2.24
N GLY A 82 9.90 -17.13 -1.89
CA GLY A 82 9.80 -17.59 -0.51
C GLY A 82 8.43 -17.37 0.16
N ALA A 83 7.42 -16.92 -0.58
CA ALA A 83 6.05 -16.74 -0.10
C ALA A 83 5.04 -17.49 -0.97
N GLU A 84 3.88 -17.82 -0.43
CA GLU A 84 2.72 -18.27 -1.20
C GLU A 84 2.17 -17.07 -2.00
N THR A 85 1.90 -17.25 -3.30
CA THR A 85 1.37 -16.20 -4.16
C THR A 85 -0.07 -16.49 -4.58
N VAL A 86 -0.90 -15.45 -4.67
CA VAL A 86 -2.30 -15.55 -5.10
C VAL A 86 -2.59 -14.45 -6.12
N LEU A 87 -2.94 -14.86 -7.34
CA LEU A 87 -3.39 -13.94 -8.39
C LEU A 87 -4.86 -13.60 -8.16
N SER A 88 -5.11 -12.43 -7.62
CA SER A 88 -6.47 -11.93 -7.36
C SER A 88 -6.48 -10.43 -7.18
N ARG A 89 -7.63 -9.84 -7.46
CA ARG A 89 -7.93 -8.48 -7.00
C ARG A 89 -8.27 -8.54 -5.50
N ILE A 90 -7.92 -7.51 -4.76
CA ILE A 90 -8.13 -7.47 -3.31
C ILE A 90 -9.63 -7.58 -2.97
N GLU A 91 -10.47 -6.87 -3.69
CA GLU A 91 -11.92 -6.83 -3.48
C GLU A 91 -12.61 -8.18 -3.74
N ASP A 92 -12.08 -8.97 -4.66
CA ASP A 92 -12.62 -10.26 -5.09
C ASP A 92 -12.05 -11.45 -4.31
N LEU A 93 -11.00 -11.19 -3.48
CA LEU A 93 -10.28 -12.23 -2.77
C LEU A 93 -11.16 -12.94 -1.76
N ASP A 94 -11.16 -14.27 -1.80
CA ASP A 94 -11.70 -15.14 -0.77
C ASP A 94 -10.85 -16.42 -0.66
N LEU A 95 -10.02 -16.48 0.39
CA LEU A 95 -9.13 -17.63 0.63
C LEU A 95 -9.74 -18.70 1.51
N GLY A 96 -10.96 -18.49 2.03
CA GLY A 96 -11.61 -19.42 2.94
C GLY A 96 -10.85 -19.63 4.27
N ARG A 97 -9.85 -18.79 4.57
CA ARG A 97 -9.03 -18.85 5.80
C ARG A 97 -8.72 -17.46 6.31
N THR A 98 -8.31 -17.38 7.57
CA THR A 98 -7.97 -16.12 8.24
C THR A 98 -6.51 -16.08 8.69
N PHE A 99 -5.99 -14.86 8.87
CA PHE A 99 -4.59 -14.57 9.13
C PHE A 99 -4.45 -13.77 10.43
N GLY A 100 -3.36 -14.00 11.16
CA GLY A 100 -3.06 -13.21 12.35
C GLY A 100 -2.55 -11.81 12.03
N GLY A 101 -2.03 -11.59 10.81
CA GLY A 101 -1.69 -10.28 10.27
C GLY A 101 -2.31 -10.07 8.90
N VAL A 102 -2.90 -8.90 8.62
CA VAL A 102 -3.36 -8.52 7.28
C VAL A 102 -2.81 -7.13 6.97
N LEU A 103 -2.12 -7.00 5.84
CA LEU A 103 -1.49 -5.75 5.40
C LEU A 103 -2.27 -5.13 4.25
N LEU A 104 -2.60 -3.86 4.38
CA LEU A 104 -3.12 -3.01 3.29
C LEU A 104 -2.28 -1.75 3.22
N MET A 105 -1.27 -1.78 2.36
CA MET A 105 -0.17 -0.82 2.36
C MET A 105 -0.11 0.04 1.10
N SER A 106 0.98 0.77 0.96
CA SER A 106 1.29 1.60 -0.22
C SER A 106 0.16 2.58 -0.57
N THR A 107 -0.51 3.07 0.48
CA THR A 107 -1.59 4.07 0.37
C THR A 107 -2.80 3.64 -0.46
N LEU A 108 -3.01 2.34 -0.68
CA LEU A 108 -4.15 1.79 -1.42
C LEU A 108 -5.50 2.24 -0.85
N ILE A 109 -5.56 2.40 0.47
CA ILE A 109 -6.75 2.86 1.19
C ILE A 109 -7.20 4.27 0.78
N ASN A 110 -6.32 5.09 0.19
CA ASN A 110 -6.61 6.43 -0.29
C ASN A 110 -7.38 6.41 -1.62
N ALA A 111 -8.54 5.82 -1.58
CA ALA A 111 -9.45 5.54 -2.68
C ALA A 111 -10.82 6.21 -2.43
N PRO A 112 -11.67 6.37 -3.45
CA PRO A 112 -13.07 6.70 -3.26
C PRO A 112 -13.75 5.74 -2.27
N GLU A 113 -14.79 6.22 -1.59
CA GLU A 113 -15.42 5.51 -0.46
C GLU A 113 -15.80 4.07 -0.79
N ASP A 114 -16.53 3.83 -1.88
CA ASP A 114 -16.97 2.49 -2.28
C ASP A 114 -15.80 1.51 -2.45
N ALA A 115 -14.73 1.99 -3.10
CA ALA A 115 -13.54 1.20 -3.32
C ALA A 115 -12.76 0.98 -2.01
N ARG A 116 -12.66 2.00 -1.16
CA ARG A 116 -12.06 1.91 0.17
C ARG A 116 -12.79 0.87 1.03
N LEU A 117 -14.12 0.89 1.03
CA LEU A 117 -14.94 -0.08 1.75
C LEU A 117 -14.75 -1.51 1.20
N ALA A 118 -14.64 -1.68 -0.11
CA ALA A 118 -14.37 -2.99 -0.70
C ALA A 118 -13.03 -3.57 -0.23
N LEU A 119 -11.97 -2.75 -0.18
CA LEU A 119 -10.67 -3.14 0.36
C LEU A 119 -10.76 -3.52 1.84
N LEU A 120 -11.41 -2.71 2.66
CA LEU A 120 -11.57 -2.98 4.10
C LEU A 120 -12.42 -4.22 4.38
N ARG A 121 -13.44 -4.49 3.57
CA ARG A 121 -14.23 -5.73 3.67
C ARG A 121 -13.38 -6.97 3.37
N SER A 122 -12.44 -6.86 2.43
CA SER A 122 -11.45 -7.93 2.18
C SER A 122 -10.52 -8.11 3.37
N VAL A 123 -10.00 -7.02 3.95
CA VAL A 123 -9.23 -7.07 5.21
C VAL A 123 -10.03 -7.80 6.29
N ARG A 124 -11.28 -7.38 6.53
CA ARG A 124 -12.14 -8.01 7.54
C ARG A 124 -12.38 -9.50 7.30
N ARG A 125 -12.61 -9.90 6.05
CA ARG A 125 -12.87 -11.30 5.67
C ARG A 125 -11.72 -12.21 6.04
N HIS A 126 -10.51 -11.71 5.93
CA HIS A 126 -9.28 -12.48 6.12
C HIS A 126 -8.61 -12.27 7.48
N LEU A 127 -9.11 -11.37 8.32
CA LEU A 127 -8.52 -11.11 9.63
C LEU A 127 -9.03 -12.14 10.66
N ALA A 128 -8.10 -12.80 11.35
CA ALA A 128 -8.42 -13.70 12.46
C ALA A 128 -9.05 -12.93 13.65
N PRO A 129 -9.83 -13.57 14.53
CA PRO A 129 -10.47 -12.91 15.69
C PRO A 129 -9.53 -12.10 16.57
N ASN A 130 -8.29 -12.59 16.76
CA ASN A 130 -7.24 -11.91 17.54
C ASN A 130 -6.14 -11.34 16.64
N GLY A 131 -6.41 -11.19 15.35
CA GLY A 131 -5.46 -10.69 14.37
C GLY A 131 -5.34 -9.16 14.40
N VAL A 132 -4.28 -8.68 13.77
CA VAL A 132 -3.98 -7.25 13.59
C VAL A 132 -3.97 -6.92 12.10
N ALA A 133 -4.79 -5.97 11.68
CA ALA A 133 -4.66 -5.38 10.37
C ALA A 133 -3.78 -4.13 10.46
N LEU A 134 -2.75 -4.06 9.61
CA LEU A 134 -1.93 -2.86 9.45
C LEU A 134 -2.30 -2.18 8.14
N ILE A 135 -2.69 -0.91 8.24
CA ILE A 135 -3.15 -0.13 7.10
C ILE A 135 -2.29 1.12 6.99
N GLU A 136 -1.78 1.38 5.79
CA GLU A 136 -1.04 2.59 5.47
C GLU A 136 -1.90 3.52 4.62
N ARG A 137 -2.03 4.79 5.04
CA ARG A 137 -2.65 5.86 4.27
C ARG A 137 -1.69 7.02 4.03
N TYR A 138 -2.07 7.98 3.24
CA TYR A 138 -1.37 9.25 3.20
C TYR A 138 -1.40 9.93 4.58
N ASP A 139 -0.35 10.71 4.86
CA ASP A 139 -0.43 11.73 5.90
C ASP A 139 -1.68 12.61 5.62
N PRO A 140 -2.60 12.78 6.59
CA PRO A 140 -3.78 13.64 6.40
C PRO A 140 -3.44 15.09 6.03
N GLU A 141 -2.24 15.54 6.37
CA GLU A 141 -1.75 16.89 6.08
C GLU A 141 -0.96 16.97 4.75
N ILE A 142 -0.82 15.85 4.03
CA ILE A 142 -0.10 15.82 2.75
C ILE A 142 -0.67 16.87 1.79
N GLY A 143 0.22 17.64 1.16
CA GLY A 143 -0.13 18.69 0.20
C GLY A 143 -0.52 20.02 0.83
N ASN A 144 -0.54 20.15 2.16
CA ASN A 144 -0.68 21.46 2.82
C ASN A 144 0.60 22.29 2.67
N ASP A 145 1.75 21.63 2.58
CA ASP A 145 3.02 22.25 2.19
C ASP A 145 3.34 21.85 0.73
N PRO A 146 3.40 22.81 -0.21
CA PRO A 146 3.70 22.54 -1.61
C PRO A 146 5.21 22.39 -1.89
N THR A 147 6.06 22.41 -0.86
CA THR A 147 7.51 22.28 -1.03
C THR A 147 7.87 20.96 -1.65
N PRO A 148 8.62 20.93 -2.76
CA PRO A 148 9.12 19.69 -3.34
C PRO A 148 9.96 18.90 -2.36
N THR A 149 9.83 17.58 -2.39
CA THR A 149 10.58 16.68 -1.52
C THR A 149 11.42 15.70 -2.33
N GLU A 150 12.53 15.28 -1.76
CA GLU A 150 13.40 14.25 -2.34
C GLU A 150 13.70 13.19 -1.27
N ARG A 151 13.68 11.93 -1.69
CA ARG A 151 14.07 10.79 -0.84
C ARG A 151 14.66 9.68 -1.69
N HIS A 152 15.34 8.75 -1.04
CA HIS A 152 15.88 7.55 -1.69
C HIS A 152 15.19 6.30 -1.17
N LEU A 153 14.88 5.36 -2.07
CA LEU A 153 14.48 3.99 -1.76
C LEU A 153 15.41 3.05 -2.51
N GLY A 154 16.41 2.50 -1.83
CA GLY A 154 17.49 1.77 -2.46
C GLY A 154 18.25 2.65 -3.46
N ALA A 155 18.41 2.18 -4.68
CA ALA A 155 19.09 2.90 -5.75
C ALA A 155 18.22 3.97 -6.45
N VAL A 156 16.95 4.09 -6.07
CA VAL A 156 16.00 5.01 -6.72
C VAL A 156 15.88 6.30 -5.95
N THR A 157 16.14 7.43 -6.62
CA THR A 157 15.81 8.76 -6.12
C THR A 157 14.38 9.11 -6.50
N ILE A 158 13.58 9.47 -5.51
CA ILE A 158 12.18 9.86 -5.68
C ILE A 158 12.04 11.34 -5.39
N ARG A 159 11.60 12.11 -6.40
CA ARG A 159 11.30 13.54 -6.26
C ARG A 159 9.79 13.76 -6.40
N VAL A 160 9.21 14.46 -5.45
CA VAL A 160 7.80 14.86 -5.50
C VAL A 160 7.76 16.36 -5.74
N SER A 161 7.05 16.78 -6.78
CA SER A 161 6.93 18.17 -7.19
C SER A 161 5.49 18.48 -7.62
N GLU A 162 5.24 19.75 -7.99
CA GLU A 162 3.92 20.23 -8.42
C GLU A 162 2.80 19.86 -7.43
N ILE A 163 3.14 19.91 -6.14
CA ILE A 163 2.25 19.50 -5.06
C ILE A 163 1.14 20.55 -4.90
N SER A 164 -0.10 20.10 -4.97
CA SER A 164 -1.25 20.94 -4.63
C SER A 164 -2.36 20.09 -4.01
N ARG A 165 -3.19 20.74 -3.19
CA ARG A 165 -4.31 20.10 -2.52
C ARG A 165 -5.58 20.88 -2.76
N ASN A 166 -6.67 20.19 -3.03
CA ASN A 166 -8.01 20.75 -3.08
C ASN A 166 -8.92 19.93 -2.18
N ALA A 167 -9.28 20.51 -1.03
CA ALA A 167 -10.04 19.83 0.02
C ALA A 167 -9.45 18.44 0.37
N VAL A 168 -10.10 17.38 -0.12
CA VAL A 168 -9.73 15.98 0.15
C VAL A 168 -8.92 15.34 -0.97
N ARG A 169 -8.45 16.11 -1.95
CA ARG A 169 -7.72 15.56 -3.11
C ARG A 169 -6.33 16.15 -3.23
N ILE A 170 -5.35 15.27 -3.45
CA ILE A 170 -3.97 15.66 -3.73
C ILE A 170 -3.65 15.50 -5.22
N TYR A 171 -2.86 16.44 -5.71
CA TYR A 171 -2.28 16.46 -7.06
C TYR A 171 -0.78 16.60 -6.89
N GLN A 172 0.00 15.78 -7.57
CA GLN A 172 1.46 15.86 -7.52
C GLN A 172 2.08 15.10 -8.67
N THR A 173 3.31 15.49 -9.01
CA THR A 173 4.17 14.76 -9.95
C THR A 173 5.26 14.04 -9.14
N ILE A 174 5.46 12.76 -9.42
CA ILE A 174 6.48 11.93 -8.78
C ILE A 174 7.44 11.46 -9.86
N ASP A 175 8.68 11.88 -9.73
CA ASP A 175 9.78 11.44 -10.60
C ASP A 175 10.60 10.38 -9.87
N TYR A 176 10.80 9.25 -10.53
CA TYR A 176 11.63 8.14 -10.07
C TYR A 176 12.86 8.05 -10.97
N ASP A 177 14.02 8.30 -10.39
CA ASP A 177 15.31 8.23 -11.08
C ASP A 177 16.08 7.01 -10.58
N GLY A 178 16.11 5.97 -11.39
CA GLY A 178 16.86 4.73 -11.17
C GLY A 178 18.25 4.75 -11.83
N GLY A 179 18.76 5.91 -12.23
CA GLY A 179 20.04 6.04 -12.91
C GLY A 179 20.08 5.27 -14.24
N THR A 180 21.00 4.32 -14.36
CA THR A 180 21.13 3.49 -15.57
C THR A 180 19.98 2.52 -15.80
N HIS A 181 19.15 2.25 -14.79
CA HIS A 181 18.00 1.35 -14.87
C HIS A 181 16.77 2.01 -15.52
N GLY A 182 16.69 3.34 -15.49
CA GLY A 182 15.60 4.07 -16.13
C GLY A 182 15.12 5.27 -15.33
N HIS A 183 14.18 5.98 -15.94
CA HIS A 183 13.50 7.12 -15.34
C HIS A 183 12.00 7.01 -15.59
N TRP A 184 11.20 7.19 -14.56
CA TRP A 184 9.74 7.11 -14.64
C TRP A 184 9.12 8.34 -13.99
N GLN A 185 8.02 8.80 -14.57
CA GLN A 185 7.24 9.88 -14.00
C GLN A 185 5.79 9.41 -13.80
N ILE A 186 5.28 9.58 -12.60
CA ILE A 186 3.90 9.28 -12.24
C ILE A 186 3.21 10.58 -11.85
N ARG A 187 2.10 10.90 -12.52
CA ARG A 187 1.26 12.02 -12.15
C ARG A 187 0.07 11.53 -11.32
N ILE A 188 -0.03 12.04 -10.11
CA ILE A 188 -1.21 11.86 -9.25
C ILE A 188 -2.19 13.00 -9.55
N ASP A 189 -3.37 12.65 -10.02
CA ASP A 189 -4.39 13.61 -10.45
C ASP A 189 -5.67 13.42 -9.62
N GLY A 190 -5.74 14.10 -8.49
CA GLY A 190 -6.91 14.12 -7.63
C GLY A 190 -7.10 12.87 -6.78
N ARG A 191 -6.02 12.26 -6.28
CA ARG A 191 -6.14 11.11 -5.36
C ARG A 191 -6.75 11.55 -4.03
N HIS A 192 -7.67 10.75 -3.51
CA HIS A 192 -8.33 11.03 -2.24
C HIS A 192 -7.33 10.97 -1.08
N VAL A 193 -7.40 11.93 -0.18
CA VAL A 193 -6.67 11.94 1.10
C VAL A 193 -7.69 11.66 2.19
N VAL A 194 -7.67 10.46 2.73
CA VAL A 194 -8.61 10.03 3.77
C VAL A 194 -8.23 10.69 5.08
N ASN A 195 -9.12 11.49 5.65
CA ASN A 195 -8.93 12.09 6.97
C ASN A 195 -9.27 11.10 8.11
N ASP A 196 -9.10 11.51 9.35
CA ASP A 196 -9.31 10.65 10.52
C ASP A 196 -10.77 10.20 10.66
N ASP A 197 -11.72 11.12 10.50
CA ASP A 197 -13.14 10.82 10.65
C ASP A 197 -13.64 9.87 9.56
N GLU A 198 -13.21 10.09 8.32
CA GLU A 198 -13.48 9.19 7.20
C GLU A 198 -12.87 7.81 7.41
N MET A 199 -11.65 7.75 7.95
CA MET A 199 -10.99 6.47 8.24
C MET A 199 -11.75 5.69 9.31
N LEU A 200 -12.11 6.34 10.42
CA LEU A 200 -12.86 5.73 11.51
C LEU A 200 -14.25 5.26 11.05
N ALA A 201 -14.96 6.07 10.28
CA ALA A 201 -16.26 5.71 9.72
C ALA A 201 -16.15 4.49 8.79
N SER A 202 -15.14 4.49 7.90
CA SER A 202 -14.92 3.39 6.96
C SER A 202 -14.54 2.08 7.65
N LEU A 203 -13.72 2.15 8.70
CA LEU A 203 -13.40 0.98 9.52
C LEU A 203 -14.67 0.39 10.16
N ALA A 204 -15.46 1.24 10.83
CA ALA A 204 -16.69 0.81 11.51
C ALA A 204 -17.69 0.19 10.53
N GLU A 205 -17.91 0.80 9.37
CA GLU A 205 -18.80 0.27 8.34
C GLU A 205 -18.33 -1.07 7.78
N ALA A 206 -17.01 -1.26 7.68
CA ALA A 206 -16.42 -2.53 7.27
C ALA A 206 -16.42 -3.59 8.38
N GLY A 207 -16.86 -3.28 9.61
CA GLY A 207 -16.83 -4.17 10.77
C GLY A 207 -15.43 -4.32 11.39
N LEU A 208 -14.65 -3.25 11.30
CA LEU A 208 -13.33 -3.11 11.91
C LEU A 208 -13.35 -1.95 12.92
N ARG A 209 -12.42 -1.96 13.86
CA ARG A 209 -12.20 -0.86 14.79
C ARG A 209 -10.74 -0.46 14.81
N LEU A 210 -10.46 0.82 14.98
CA LEU A 210 -9.12 1.31 15.26
C LEU A 210 -8.66 0.79 16.62
N MET A 211 -7.48 0.19 16.65
CA MET A 211 -6.77 -0.12 17.89
C MET A 211 -5.92 1.07 18.34
N ARG A 212 -5.09 1.56 17.43
CA ARG A 212 -4.23 2.74 17.65
C ARG A 212 -3.66 3.27 16.34
N TRP A 213 -3.29 4.53 16.34
CA TRP A 213 -2.34 5.10 15.39
C TRP A 213 -0.92 4.67 15.79
N ILE A 214 -0.10 4.30 14.82
CA ILE A 214 1.24 3.77 15.08
C ILE A 214 2.29 4.89 15.04
N ASP A 215 2.12 5.84 14.13
CA ASP A 215 3.01 6.99 13.98
C ASP A 215 2.32 8.33 14.30
N PRO A 216 3.08 9.36 14.71
CA PRO A 216 2.51 10.67 15.04
C PRO A 216 1.79 11.34 13.88
N GLN A 217 2.21 11.07 12.65
CA GLN A 217 1.59 11.58 11.42
C GLN A 217 0.32 10.82 11.04
N ARG A 218 -0.04 9.77 11.81
CA ARG A 218 -1.22 8.95 11.58
C ARG A 218 -1.31 8.34 10.18
N ARG A 219 -0.14 8.09 9.56
CA ARG A 219 -0.06 7.39 8.27
C ARG A 219 -0.34 5.90 8.43
N TRP A 220 0.07 5.36 9.59
CA TRP A 220 -0.07 3.95 9.92
C TRP A 220 -1.06 3.75 11.04
N LEU A 221 -1.92 2.76 10.89
CA LEU A 221 -2.85 2.35 11.92
C LEU A 221 -2.89 0.84 12.08
N ALA A 222 -3.13 0.41 13.32
CA ALA A 222 -3.52 -0.95 13.64
C ALA A 222 -5.03 -1.01 13.84
N ALA A 223 -5.67 -2.00 13.22
CA ALA A 223 -7.09 -2.25 13.36
C ALA A 223 -7.35 -3.72 13.73
N ALA A 224 -8.51 -3.98 14.33
CA ALA A 224 -9.00 -5.31 14.69
C ALA A 224 -10.47 -5.46 14.27
N LEU A 225 -10.99 -6.67 14.37
CA LEU A 225 -12.43 -6.90 14.22
C LEU A 225 -13.21 -6.13 15.29
N LEU A 226 -14.38 -5.62 14.92
CA LEU A 226 -15.29 -4.90 15.79
C LEU A 226 -15.92 -5.86 16.81
#